data_281d95e2267be5d236f02cf433a63a31
#
_entry.id   281d95e2267be5d236f02cf433a63a31
#
_cell.length_a   1.000
_cell.length_b   1.000
_cell.length_c   1.000
_cell.angle_alpha   90.00
_cell.angle_beta   90.00
_cell.angle_gamma   90.00
#
_symmetry.space_group_name_H-M   'P 1'
#
loop_
_entity.id
_entity.type
_entity.pdbx_description
1 polymer ?
#
loop_
_entity_poly.entity_id
_entity_poly.type
_entity_poly.pdbx_seq_one_letter_code
_entity_poly.pdbx_strand_id
1 'polypeptide(L)'
;MTLNKQLALDAIEKEQNTILHVADEIWDYAELSLQEFRSAKLYCEVLKQEGFRVEEGVCGIATAFAASFGSGRPHIGILAEYDALSGLSQQGGQLVHAGRTPGGTGHGCGHN
;
A
#
# COMPACT_ATOMS: atom_id res chain seq x y z
N MET A 1 16.64 -24.42 -2.72
CA MET A 1 16.09 -23.08 -3.14
C MET A 1 17.09 -22.44 -4.10
N THR A 2 16.65 -21.78 -5.16
CA THR A 2 17.58 -21.08 -6.06
C THR A 2 18.12 -19.82 -5.39
N LEU A 3 19.34 -19.40 -5.76
CA LEU A 3 19.98 -18.17 -5.24
C LEU A 3 19.05 -16.95 -5.35
N ASN A 4 18.34 -16.79 -6.47
CA ASN A 4 17.43 -15.66 -6.69
C ASN A 4 16.21 -15.67 -5.73
N LYS A 5 15.70 -16.85 -5.39
CA LYS A 5 14.61 -16.96 -4.39
C LYS A 5 15.11 -16.58 -3.00
N GLN A 6 16.29 -17.00 -2.62
CA GLN A 6 16.86 -16.65 -1.32
C GLN A 6 17.08 -15.14 -1.23
N LEU A 7 17.66 -14.52 -2.24
CA LEU A 7 17.86 -13.06 -2.28
C LEU A 7 16.54 -12.28 -2.15
N ALA A 8 15.46 -12.77 -2.79
CA ALA A 8 14.15 -12.14 -2.66
C ALA A 8 13.59 -12.25 -1.25
N LEU A 9 13.71 -13.41 -0.61
CA LEU A 9 13.25 -13.60 0.77
C LEU A 9 14.04 -12.76 1.76
N ASP A 10 15.36 -12.72 1.62
CA ASP A 10 16.24 -11.91 2.47
C ASP A 10 15.92 -10.40 2.31
N ALA A 11 15.60 -9.95 1.10
CA ALA A 11 15.18 -8.57 0.84
C ALA A 11 13.84 -8.26 1.53
N ILE A 12 12.86 -9.16 1.46
CA ILE A 12 11.57 -9.00 2.15
C ILE A 12 11.77 -8.94 3.67
N GLU A 13 12.57 -9.83 4.22
CA GLU A 13 12.88 -9.83 5.66
C GLU A 13 13.55 -8.52 6.09
N LYS A 14 14.50 -8.03 5.30
CA LYS A 14 15.20 -6.77 5.57
C LYS A 14 14.23 -5.57 5.60
N GLU A 15 13.27 -5.53 4.69
CA GLU A 15 12.31 -4.43 4.55
C GLU A 15 11.02 -4.65 5.37
N GLN A 16 10.95 -5.71 6.18
CA GLN A 16 9.75 -6.08 6.93
C GLN A 16 9.16 -4.92 7.73
N ASN A 17 9.98 -4.17 8.44
CA ASN A 17 9.50 -3.06 9.26
C ASN A 17 8.89 -1.94 8.43
N THR A 18 9.46 -1.62 7.27
CA THR A 18 8.92 -0.64 6.33
C THR A 18 7.57 -1.11 5.78
N ILE A 19 7.49 -2.38 5.37
CA ILE A 19 6.27 -2.98 4.82
C ILE A 19 5.14 -2.96 5.85
N LEU A 20 5.40 -3.41 7.07
CA LEU A 20 4.41 -3.44 8.14
C LEU A 20 3.98 -2.04 8.54
N HIS A 21 4.90 -1.08 8.63
CA HIS A 21 4.57 0.31 8.92
C HIS A 21 3.62 0.90 7.87
N VAL A 22 3.89 0.70 6.59
CA VAL A 22 3.02 1.18 5.51
C VAL A 22 1.64 0.54 5.61
N ALA A 23 1.57 -0.77 5.80
CA ALA A 23 0.31 -1.49 5.93
C ALA A 23 -0.53 -1.01 7.13
N ASP A 24 0.09 -0.82 8.29
CA ASP A 24 -0.58 -0.36 9.50
C ASP A 24 -1.10 1.08 9.37
N GLU A 25 -0.30 1.98 8.78
CA GLU A 25 -0.71 3.37 8.54
C GLU A 25 -1.90 3.45 7.57
N ILE A 26 -1.87 2.68 6.48
CA ILE A 26 -2.97 2.65 5.50
C ILE A 26 -4.22 2.04 6.10
N TRP A 27 -4.07 0.98 6.93
CA TRP A 27 -5.17 0.45 7.73
C TRP A 27 -5.84 1.54 8.57
N ASP A 28 -5.04 2.35 9.23
CA ASP A 28 -5.53 3.43 10.10
C ASP A 28 -6.14 4.58 9.32
N TYR A 29 -5.63 4.90 8.14
CA TYR A 29 -6.21 5.95 7.29
C TYR A 29 -7.58 5.57 6.77
N ALA A 30 -7.77 4.34 6.35
CA ALA A 30 -9.03 3.79 5.85
C ALA A 30 -9.76 4.74 4.88
N GLU A 31 -9.05 5.25 3.89
CA GLU A 31 -9.55 6.24 2.93
C GLU A 31 -10.30 5.56 1.79
N LEU A 32 -11.43 6.13 1.41
CA LEU A 32 -12.26 5.62 0.30
C LEU A 32 -11.60 5.89 -1.06
N SER A 33 -12.04 5.12 -2.05
CA SER A 33 -11.62 5.26 -3.45
C SER A 33 -11.72 6.72 -3.94
N LEU A 34 -10.69 7.17 -4.62
CA LEU A 34 -10.46 8.54 -5.11
C LEU A 34 -10.27 9.60 -3.99
N GLN A 35 -10.19 9.18 -2.74
CA GLN A 35 -9.96 10.04 -1.58
C GLN A 35 -8.74 9.59 -0.76
N GLU A 36 -7.92 8.70 -1.30
CA GLU A 36 -6.77 8.07 -0.65
C GLU A 36 -5.54 9.00 -0.60
N PHE A 37 -5.72 10.26 -0.19
CA PHE A 37 -4.65 11.27 -0.27
C PHE A 37 -3.48 10.98 0.66
N ARG A 38 -3.75 10.50 1.87
CA ARG A 38 -2.69 10.15 2.85
C ARG A 38 -1.99 8.88 2.43
N SER A 39 -2.75 7.87 2.01
CA SER A 39 -2.22 6.59 1.54
C SER A 39 -1.33 6.77 0.30
N ALA A 40 -1.80 7.50 -0.70
CA ALA A 40 -1.01 7.81 -1.90
C ALA A 40 0.29 8.56 -1.55
N LYS A 41 0.20 9.56 -0.68
CA LYS A 41 1.36 10.31 -0.23
C LYS A 41 2.39 9.42 0.46
N LEU A 42 1.95 8.58 1.40
CA LEU A 42 2.83 7.66 2.13
C LEU A 42 3.54 6.71 1.17
N TYR A 43 2.81 6.07 0.25
CA TYR A 43 3.41 5.19 -0.76
C TYR A 43 4.43 5.92 -1.63
N CYS A 44 4.09 7.10 -2.12
CA CYS A 44 5.00 7.88 -2.96
C CYS A 44 6.28 8.27 -2.23
N GLU A 45 6.17 8.66 -0.96
CA GLU A 45 7.33 9.00 -0.12
C GLU A 45 8.24 7.79 0.12
N VAL A 46 7.67 6.64 0.51
CA VAL A 46 8.43 5.41 0.75
C VAL A 46 9.10 4.94 -0.54
N LEU A 47 8.38 4.90 -1.67
CA LEU A 47 8.95 4.46 -2.95
C LEU A 47 10.07 5.40 -3.43
N LYS A 48 9.95 6.70 -3.23
CA LYS A 48 11.02 7.67 -3.54
C LYS A 48 12.27 7.42 -2.67
N GLN A 49 12.08 7.11 -1.38
CA GLN A 49 13.19 6.79 -0.47
C GLN A 49 13.89 5.50 -0.88
N GLU A 50 13.15 4.52 -1.41
CA GLU A 50 13.70 3.26 -1.94
C GLU A 50 14.27 3.40 -3.36
N GLY A 51 14.34 4.61 -3.91
CA GLY A 51 15.00 4.89 -5.18
C GLY A 51 14.14 4.71 -6.42
N PHE A 52 12.82 4.58 -6.27
CA PHE A 52 11.88 4.59 -7.40
C PHE A 52 11.71 5.99 -7.98
N ARG A 53 11.49 6.06 -9.28
CA ARG A 53 10.94 7.25 -9.95
C ARG A 53 9.44 7.19 -9.84
N VAL A 54 8.85 8.20 -9.20
CA VAL A 54 7.40 8.24 -8.92
C VAL A 54 6.76 9.38 -9.70
N GLU A 55 5.72 9.06 -10.45
CA GLU A 55 4.83 10.00 -11.14
C GLU A 55 3.49 10.00 -10.41
N GLU A 56 3.09 11.16 -9.89
CA GLU A 56 1.84 11.35 -9.15
C GLU A 56 0.76 11.95 -10.05
N GLY A 57 -0.52 11.71 -9.75
CA GLY A 57 -1.64 12.25 -10.51
C GLY A 57 -1.82 11.62 -11.89
N VAL A 58 -1.45 10.36 -12.05
CA VAL A 58 -1.54 9.62 -13.32
C VAL A 58 -2.96 9.65 -13.86
N CYS A 59 -3.10 9.89 -15.16
CA CYS A 59 -4.40 10.02 -15.85
C CYS A 59 -5.34 11.09 -15.26
N GLY A 60 -4.80 12.08 -14.55
CA GLY A 60 -5.61 13.13 -13.93
C GLY A 60 -6.31 12.71 -12.63
N ILE A 61 -6.01 11.53 -12.09
CA ILE A 61 -6.52 11.05 -10.82
C ILE A 61 -5.53 11.44 -9.71
N ALA A 62 -5.93 12.35 -8.84
CA ALA A 62 -5.04 12.94 -7.83
C ALA A 62 -4.38 11.92 -6.89
N THR A 63 -5.05 10.80 -6.63
CA THR A 63 -4.56 9.73 -5.76
C THR A 63 -3.89 8.58 -6.51
N ALA A 64 -3.86 8.61 -7.86
CA ALA A 64 -3.17 7.59 -8.63
C ALA A 64 -1.69 7.95 -8.82
N PHE A 65 -0.82 6.96 -8.77
CA PHE A 65 0.59 7.12 -9.06
C PHE A 65 1.15 5.93 -9.85
N ALA A 66 2.24 6.16 -10.52
CA ALA A 66 3.06 5.11 -11.13
C ALA A 66 4.49 5.24 -10.61
N ALA A 67 5.08 4.12 -10.24
CA ALA A 67 6.47 4.07 -9.79
C ALA A 67 7.27 3.11 -10.66
N SER A 68 8.49 3.47 -10.99
CA SER A 68 9.37 2.64 -11.81
C SER A 68 10.77 2.57 -11.23
N PHE A 69 11.37 1.38 -11.31
CA PHE A 69 12.71 1.10 -10.84
C PHE A 69 13.50 0.30 -11.89
N GLY A 70 14.78 0.58 -11.99
CA GLY A 70 15.66 -0.11 -12.94
C GLY A 70 15.51 0.37 -14.38
N SER A 71 16.04 -0.43 -15.30
CA SER A 71 16.06 -0.15 -16.75
C SER A 71 16.15 -1.45 -17.53
N GLY A 72 15.91 -1.38 -18.84
CA GLY A 72 16.03 -2.52 -19.74
C GLY A 72 14.72 -3.26 -19.97
N ARG A 73 14.83 -4.49 -20.43
CA ARG A 73 13.69 -5.36 -20.79
C ARG A 73 13.92 -6.78 -20.23
N PRO A 74 12.85 -7.54 -19.90
CA PRO A 74 11.43 -7.14 -19.99
C PRO A 74 11.05 -6.11 -18.93
N HIS A 75 9.95 -5.36 -19.18
CA HIS A 75 9.29 -4.54 -18.15
C HIS A 75 8.23 -5.40 -17.47
N ILE A 76 8.27 -5.47 -16.15
CA ILE A 76 7.29 -6.19 -15.32
C ILE A 76 6.43 -5.16 -14.63
N GLY A 77 5.11 -5.25 -14.82
CA GLY A 77 4.13 -4.39 -14.14
C GLY A 77 3.50 -5.10 -12.95
N ILE A 78 3.36 -4.36 -11.85
CA ILE A 78 2.62 -4.77 -10.66
C ILE A 78 1.48 -3.78 -10.50
N LEU A 79 0.25 -4.27 -10.45
CA LEU A 79 -0.94 -3.48 -10.15
C LEU A 79 -1.25 -3.64 -8.66
N ALA A 80 -1.49 -2.52 -7.98
CA ALA A 80 -1.85 -2.50 -6.57
C ALA A 80 -2.97 -1.50 -6.31
N GLU A 81 -3.70 -1.71 -5.24
CA GLU A 81 -4.81 -0.88 -4.76
C GLU A 81 -4.58 -0.57 -3.28
N TYR A 82 -5.21 0.48 -2.76
CA TYR A 82 -5.09 0.88 -1.35
C TYR A 82 -6.34 1.62 -0.81
N ASP A 83 -7.48 1.45 -1.48
CA ASP A 83 -8.76 1.99 -1.04
C ASP A 83 -9.42 1.13 0.03
N ALA A 84 -10.10 1.80 0.95
CA ALA A 84 -10.96 1.20 1.95
C ALA A 84 -12.42 1.18 1.48
N LEU A 85 -13.27 0.49 2.22
CA LEU A 85 -14.70 0.37 1.96
C LEU A 85 -15.52 1.04 3.05
N SER A 86 -16.68 1.60 2.68
CA SER A 86 -17.61 2.19 3.64
C SER A 86 -18.28 1.13 4.51
N GLY A 87 -18.58 1.47 5.76
CA GLY A 87 -19.27 0.58 6.69
C GLY A 87 -18.44 -0.57 7.25
N LEU A 88 -17.16 -0.67 6.93
CA LEU A 88 -16.28 -1.76 7.34
C LEU A 88 -15.23 -1.35 8.39
N SER A 89 -15.53 -0.32 9.17
CA SER A 89 -14.66 0.09 10.27
C SER A 89 -14.41 -1.08 11.22
N GLN A 90 -13.13 -1.36 11.50
CA GLN A 90 -12.73 -2.49 12.33
C GLN A 90 -11.48 -2.16 13.14
N GLN A 91 -11.46 -2.57 14.39
CA GLN A 91 -10.27 -2.54 15.23
C GLN A 91 -9.33 -3.68 14.83
N GLY A 92 -8.07 -3.37 14.61
CA GLY A 92 -7.05 -4.37 14.27
C GLY A 92 -6.86 -5.40 15.39
N GLY A 93 -6.49 -6.63 15.01
CA GLY A 93 -6.20 -7.72 15.94
C GLY A 93 -7.41 -8.36 16.63
N GLN A 94 -8.63 -7.99 16.27
CA GLN A 94 -9.85 -8.57 16.85
C GLN A 94 -10.39 -9.72 16.00
N LEU A 95 -10.79 -10.81 16.66
CA LEU A 95 -11.43 -11.98 16.00
C LEU A 95 -12.95 -11.82 15.85
N VAL A 96 -13.51 -10.75 16.37
CA VAL A 96 -14.94 -10.41 16.32
C VAL A 96 -15.14 -9.04 15.71
N HIS A 97 -16.32 -8.74 15.23
CA HIS A 97 -16.65 -7.40 14.75
C HIS A 97 -16.51 -6.37 15.89
N ALA A 98 -15.61 -5.43 15.71
CA ALA A 98 -15.35 -4.35 16.65
C ALA A 98 -15.05 -3.06 15.85
N GLY A 99 -16.10 -2.34 15.45
CA GLY A 99 -15.98 -1.09 14.70
C GLY A 99 -15.27 -0.02 15.52
N ARG A 100 -14.32 0.69 14.93
CA ARG A 100 -13.66 1.87 15.54
C ARG A 100 -14.59 3.10 15.51
N THR A 101 -15.37 3.21 14.44
CA THR A 101 -16.32 4.30 14.23
C THR A 101 -17.61 3.70 13.67
N PRO A 102 -18.78 3.98 14.26
CA PRO A 102 -20.05 3.49 13.74
C PRO A 102 -20.26 3.92 12.28
N GLY A 103 -20.50 2.96 11.39
CA GLY A 103 -20.67 3.20 9.95
C GLY A 103 -19.43 3.71 9.22
N GLY A 104 -18.28 3.77 9.89
CA GLY A 104 -17.02 4.26 9.33
C GLY A 104 -16.39 3.32 8.31
N THR A 105 -15.32 3.80 7.68
CA THR A 105 -14.57 3.08 6.65
C THR A 105 -13.57 2.08 7.22
N GLY A 106 -13.21 1.06 6.46
CA GLY A 106 -12.21 0.06 6.84
C GLY A 106 -11.75 -0.81 5.69
N HIS A 107 -10.61 -1.45 5.86
CA HIS A 107 -9.97 -2.31 4.85
C HIS A 107 -10.51 -3.74 4.86
N GLY A 108 -11.79 -3.90 4.55
CA GLY A 108 -12.43 -5.22 4.48
C GLY A 108 -11.95 -6.11 3.33
N CYS A 109 -11.32 -5.56 2.31
CA CYS A 109 -10.66 -6.29 1.22
C CYS A 109 -9.15 -6.48 1.43
N GLY A 110 -8.56 -5.89 2.49
CA GLY A 110 -7.12 -6.02 2.74
C GLY A 110 -6.26 -5.28 1.74
N HIS A 111 -6.66 -4.08 1.33
CA HIS A 111 -5.87 -3.20 0.43
C HIS A 111 -4.87 -2.31 1.18
N ASN A 112 -4.65 -2.57 2.46
CA ASN A 112 -3.68 -1.87 3.31
C ASN A 112 -2.26 -2.41 3.22
#